data_989af005fc97604ad95388abba0c7c74
#
_entry.id   989af005fc97604ad95388abba0c7c74
#
_cell.length_a   1.000
_cell.length_b   1.000
_cell.length_c   1.000
_cell.angle_alpha   90.00
_cell.angle_beta   90.00
_cell.angle_gamma   90.00
#
_symmetry.space_group_name_H-M   'P 1'
#
loop_
_entity.id
_entity.type
_entity.pdbx_description
1 polymer ?
#
loop_
_entity_poly.entity_id
_entity_poly.type
_entity_poly.pdbx_seq_one_letter_code
_entity_poly.pdbx_strand_id
1 'polypeptide(L)'
;MKINAFTTVSRRSFLAYCGGTAVAAAITMPSVMARGDVAPFRAGIACVDITPELPVSMVGGFRDRTATGVHDPLHARCIVLDNGEAQLALVMVDNCLIQRPVFEAAKKRIQEKTGLSPDRVLAAATHTHTGVTVTSVFQSDPVPGYADFLAERIAEAVDTAVKALEPAQIAWGSGAVPGEVFNRRWYMKDGTIPPNPFGATTDKVQMNPPRASENLVEPSGPTDPTVSILALRRPDGTPLAVLANYSLHYVGDTEAAVLSADYYGFFADKLASLMAPAASGKPFLAMMSNGTSGNINNVNFGEAGVAGPPYSRMSAVAESVANEVFQRYQQLEFQDTAVLASAMREITLGVRKPAGEDLERARAIVAAAEGPDMKTSEEVFARESILLADFPDAVPVPLQALRIGELGIAAIPCEVFVEIGLALRNESPFKNTFTIELANGYNGYLPTAEHHALGGYETWRARSSYLEVAAAEKIQETMQALLAQVKS
;
A
#
# COMPACT_ATOMS: atom_id res chain seq x y z
N MET A 1 -66.36 -25.45 -32.50
CA MET A 1 -66.83 -26.36 -33.55
C MET A 1 -65.93 -27.55 -33.61
N LYS A 2 -66.42 -28.70 -33.15
CA LYS A 2 -66.03 -30.11 -33.39
C LYS A 2 -64.53 -30.50 -33.33
N ILE A 3 -64.05 -31.22 -32.33
CA ILE A 3 -64.37 -32.63 -31.88
C ILE A 3 -63.56 -33.66 -32.66
N ASN A 4 -62.84 -34.47 -31.84
CA ASN A 4 -62.53 -35.93 -31.94
C ASN A 4 -61.31 -36.38 -32.74
N ALA A 5 -60.69 -37.50 -32.40
CA ALA A 5 -60.77 -38.45 -31.30
C ALA A 5 -59.58 -39.43 -31.42
N PHE A 6 -59.27 -40.03 -30.32
CA PHE A 6 -58.54 -41.29 -30.06
C PHE A 6 -58.44 -42.35 -31.18
N THR A 7 -57.32 -43.09 -31.19
CA THR A 7 -57.36 -44.58 -31.07
C THR A 7 -56.02 -45.17 -30.68
N THR A 8 -56.06 -45.96 -29.63
CA THR A 8 -55.16 -46.97 -29.17
C THR A 8 -55.32 -48.28 -29.98
N VAL A 9 -54.27 -49.02 -30.30
CA VAL A 9 -54.32 -50.49 -30.51
C VAL A 9 -52.99 -51.14 -30.00
N SER A 10 -53.26 -52.29 -29.40
CA SER A 10 -52.51 -53.21 -28.55
C SER A 10 -51.65 -54.22 -29.29
N ARG A 11 -50.59 -54.65 -28.60
CA ARG A 11 -49.94 -55.99 -28.51
C ARG A 11 -50.24 -57.10 -29.53
N ARG A 12 -49.17 -57.74 -30.08
CA ARG A 12 -48.73 -59.13 -29.86
C ARG A 12 -47.88 -59.71 -31.03
N SER A 13 -46.72 -60.18 -30.67
CA SER A 13 -46.04 -61.45 -31.07
C SER A 13 -45.88 -61.80 -32.55
N PHE A 14 -44.61 -61.96 -32.96
CA PHE A 14 -44.17 -63.16 -33.70
C PHE A 14 -42.66 -63.39 -33.50
N LEU A 15 -42.31 -64.59 -33.03
CA LEU A 15 -40.99 -65.17 -32.99
C LEU A 15 -40.69 -65.79 -34.36
N ALA A 16 -39.46 -65.59 -34.87
CA ALA A 16 -38.79 -66.54 -35.73
C ALA A 16 -37.27 -66.30 -35.81
N TYR A 17 -36.55 -67.30 -35.47
CA TYR A 17 -35.12 -67.66 -35.62
C TYR A 17 -34.37 -67.03 -36.80
N CYS A 18 -33.13 -66.53 -36.54
CA CYS A 18 -31.95 -66.83 -37.34
C CYS A 18 -30.68 -66.51 -36.50
N GLY A 19 -29.79 -67.49 -36.34
CA GLY A 19 -28.54 -67.33 -35.61
C GLY A 19 -27.53 -66.49 -36.40
N GLY A 20 -26.85 -65.65 -35.71
CA GLY A 20 -25.73 -64.86 -36.20
C GLY A 20 -24.85 -64.49 -35.03
N THR A 21 -23.61 -64.95 -35.07
CA THR A 21 -22.55 -64.69 -34.11
C THR A 21 -22.38 -63.20 -33.85
N ALA A 22 -22.72 -62.78 -32.64
CA ALA A 22 -22.46 -61.41 -32.20
C ALA A 22 -20.98 -61.28 -31.75
N VAL A 23 -20.17 -60.60 -32.54
CA VAL A 23 -18.86 -60.07 -32.08
C VAL A 23 -19.18 -58.84 -31.21
N ALA A 24 -19.00 -58.99 -29.90
CA ALA A 24 -19.05 -57.87 -28.97
C ALA A 24 -17.84 -56.96 -29.17
N ALA A 25 -18.04 -55.89 -29.93
CA ALA A 25 -17.07 -54.79 -29.92
C ALA A 25 -17.21 -54.04 -28.57
N ALA A 26 -16.25 -54.24 -27.69
CA ALA A 26 -16.09 -53.46 -26.47
C ALA A 26 -15.76 -52.01 -26.89
N ILE A 27 -16.74 -51.13 -26.84
CA ILE A 27 -16.54 -49.68 -26.92
C ILE A 27 -15.91 -49.31 -25.57
N THR A 28 -14.58 -49.18 -25.54
CA THR A 28 -13.88 -48.53 -24.47
C THR A 28 -14.24 -47.03 -24.53
N MET A 29 -15.19 -46.62 -23.68
CA MET A 29 -15.36 -45.20 -23.39
C MET A 29 -14.04 -44.66 -22.85
N PRO A 30 -13.52 -43.52 -23.37
CA PRO A 30 -12.37 -42.90 -22.75
C PRO A 30 -12.79 -42.57 -21.31
N SER A 31 -12.05 -43.08 -20.33
CA SER A 31 -12.15 -42.65 -18.95
C SER A 31 -11.97 -41.13 -18.95
N VAL A 32 -13.01 -40.43 -18.60
CA VAL A 32 -12.91 -39.02 -18.20
C VAL A 32 -11.92 -39.04 -17.04
N MET A 33 -10.69 -38.57 -17.30
CA MET A 33 -9.77 -38.31 -16.20
C MET A 33 -10.51 -37.41 -15.23
N ALA A 34 -10.72 -37.88 -14.02
CA ALA A 34 -11.20 -37.06 -12.92
C ALA A 34 -10.25 -35.83 -12.90
N ARG A 35 -10.80 -34.63 -13.07
CA ARG A 35 -10.08 -33.41 -12.72
C ARG A 35 -9.55 -33.66 -11.32
N GLY A 36 -8.23 -33.77 -11.18
CA GLY A 36 -7.62 -33.83 -9.86
C GLY A 36 -8.25 -32.73 -9.02
N ASP A 37 -8.68 -33.04 -7.81
CA ASP A 37 -9.27 -32.09 -6.89
C ASP A 37 -8.32 -30.90 -6.75
N VAL A 38 -8.60 -29.81 -7.47
CA VAL A 38 -7.88 -28.55 -7.28
C VAL A 38 -8.22 -28.12 -5.87
N ALA A 39 -7.20 -27.99 -5.03
CA ALA A 39 -7.42 -27.55 -3.65
C ALA A 39 -8.22 -26.22 -3.68
N PRO A 40 -9.26 -26.10 -2.83
CA PRO A 40 -10.09 -24.91 -2.82
C PRO A 40 -9.25 -23.67 -2.46
N PHE A 41 -9.51 -22.55 -3.12
CA PHE A 41 -8.91 -21.27 -2.76
C PHE A 41 -9.33 -20.91 -1.32
N ARG A 42 -8.38 -20.50 -0.50
CA ARG A 42 -8.59 -20.15 0.90
C ARG A 42 -8.01 -18.76 1.17
N ALA A 43 -8.60 -18.08 2.14
CA ALA A 43 -8.07 -16.85 2.66
C ALA A 43 -8.19 -16.82 4.19
N GLY A 44 -7.22 -16.19 4.84
CA GLY A 44 -7.22 -15.98 6.28
C GLY A 44 -6.95 -14.52 6.60
N ILE A 45 -7.49 -14.06 7.72
CA ILE A 45 -7.38 -12.66 8.14
C ILE A 45 -6.94 -12.54 9.58
N ALA A 46 -6.22 -11.45 9.89
CA ALA A 46 -5.87 -11.09 11.26
C ALA A 46 -5.73 -9.56 11.40
N CYS A 47 -6.05 -9.08 12.59
CA CYS A 47 -5.83 -7.71 13.02
C CYS A 47 -5.18 -7.75 14.38
N VAL A 48 -3.94 -7.26 14.49
CA VAL A 48 -3.12 -7.35 15.70
C VAL A 48 -2.79 -5.94 16.17
N ASP A 49 -3.06 -5.63 17.43
CA ASP A 49 -2.76 -4.35 18.05
C ASP A 49 -1.24 -4.17 18.19
N ILE A 50 -0.73 -3.04 17.71
CA ILE A 50 0.68 -2.63 17.78
C ILE A 50 0.87 -1.34 18.59
N THR A 51 -0.15 -0.89 19.31
CA THR A 51 -0.11 0.31 20.13
C THR A 51 0.84 0.08 21.32
N PRO A 52 1.85 0.96 21.55
CA PRO A 52 2.76 0.81 22.68
C PRO A 52 2.19 1.35 23.97
N GLU A 53 2.89 1.09 25.06
CA GLU A 53 2.71 1.86 26.31
C GLU A 53 3.19 3.31 26.10
N LEU A 54 2.52 4.26 26.74
CA LEU A 54 2.83 5.69 26.64
C LEU A 54 3.65 6.17 27.84
N PRO A 55 4.44 7.27 27.75
CA PRO A 55 4.58 8.13 26.55
C PRO A 55 5.60 7.61 25.54
N VAL A 56 5.43 7.96 24.24
CA VAL A 56 6.35 7.56 23.16
C VAL A 56 6.57 8.66 22.13
N SER A 57 7.71 8.62 21.42
CA SER A 57 8.00 9.47 20.28
C SER A 57 7.08 9.15 19.10
N MET A 58 6.56 10.20 18.42
CA MET A 58 5.78 10.13 17.18
C MET A 58 6.58 10.71 16.01
N VAL A 59 6.69 9.94 14.94
CA VAL A 59 7.32 10.38 13.68
C VAL A 59 6.30 11.09 12.77
N GLY A 60 6.78 11.90 11.83
CA GLY A 60 5.99 12.53 10.76
C GLY A 60 6.15 14.06 10.67
N GLY A 61 7.14 14.63 11.33
CA GLY A 61 7.45 16.06 11.28
C GLY A 61 8.94 16.35 11.43
N PHE A 62 9.32 17.64 11.31
CA PHE A 62 10.70 18.07 11.50
C PHE A 62 11.18 18.03 12.96
N ARG A 63 10.24 18.04 13.90
CA ARG A 63 10.53 17.98 15.34
C ARG A 63 9.96 16.69 15.89
N ASP A 64 10.64 16.15 16.89
CA ASP A 64 10.07 15.07 17.68
C ASP A 64 8.83 15.52 18.41
N ARG A 65 7.84 14.65 18.48
CA ARG A 65 6.59 14.87 19.22
C ARG A 65 6.37 13.68 20.14
N THR A 66 5.91 13.94 21.34
CA THR A 66 5.62 12.87 22.31
C THR A 66 4.13 12.63 22.41
N ALA A 67 3.71 11.40 22.11
CA ALA A 67 2.34 10.96 22.36
C ALA A 67 2.15 10.65 23.84
N THR A 68 1.07 11.20 24.42
CA THR A 68 0.62 10.94 25.80
C THR A 68 -0.80 10.37 25.84
N GLY A 69 -1.42 10.18 24.68
CA GLY A 69 -2.75 9.60 24.51
C GLY A 69 -2.86 8.78 23.20
N VAL A 70 -3.92 8.01 23.12
CA VAL A 70 -4.32 7.25 21.92
C VAL A 70 -5.74 7.67 21.57
N HIS A 71 -5.95 8.15 20.34
CA HIS A 71 -7.29 8.40 19.83
C HIS A 71 -7.92 7.10 19.33
N ASP A 72 -7.20 6.42 18.45
CA ASP A 72 -7.54 5.11 17.92
C ASP A 72 -6.30 4.20 17.90
N PRO A 73 -6.46 2.89 18.20
CA PRO A 73 -5.34 1.98 18.30
C PRO A 73 -4.69 1.75 16.94
N LEU A 74 -3.36 1.52 16.98
CA LEU A 74 -2.57 1.18 15.80
C LEU A 74 -2.59 -0.34 15.58
N HIS A 75 -2.66 -0.79 14.32
CA HIS A 75 -2.77 -2.20 13.99
C HIS A 75 -1.77 -2.66 12.92
N ALA A 76 -1.39 -3.93 12.98
CA ALA A 76 -0.92 -4.71 11.85
C ALA A 76 -2.08 -5.56 11.32
N ARG A 77 -2.59 -5.23 10.14
CA ARG A 77 -3.71 -5.93 9.48
C ARG A 77 -3.16 -6.85 8.40
N CYS A 78 -3.57 -8.11 8.40
CA CYS A 78 -3.03 -9.14 7.53
C CYS A 78 -4.12 -9.90 6.78
N ILE A 79 -3.87 -10.12 5.48
CA ILE A 79 -4.59 -11.07 4.64
C ILE A 79 -3.57 -12.12 4.16
N VAL A 80 -3.90 -13.41 4.31
CA VAL A 80 -3.16 -14.52 3.71
C VAL A 80 -4.06 -15.16 2.65
N LEU A 81 -3.51 -15.37 1.46
CA LEU A 81 -4.13 -16.05 0.32
C LEU A 81 -3.46 -17.38 0.08
N ASP A 82 -4.24 -18.41 -0.23
CA ASP A 82 -3.75 -19.79 -0.48
C ASP A 82 -4.58 -20.42 -1.61
N ASN A 83 -3.92 -20.82 -2.69
CA ASN A 83 -4.56 -21.54 -3.80
C ASN A 83 -4.20 -23.04 -3.85
N GLY A 84 -3.59 -23.57 -2.78
CA GLY A 84 -3.12 -24.95 -2.69
C GLY A 84 -1.73 -25.19 -3.29
N GLU A 85 -1.22 -24.31 -4.15
CA GLU A 85 0.13 -24.38 -4.75
C GLU A 85 1.05 -23.28 -4.18
N ALA A 86 0.49 -22.15 -3.85
CA ALA A 86 1.20 -20.99 -3.35
C ALA A 86 0.41 -20.27 -2.27
N GLN A 87 1.13 -19.66 -1.32
CA GLN A 87 0.58 -18.73 -0.34
C GLN A 87 1.23 -17.35 -0.50
N LEU A 88 0.45 -16.30 -0.28
CA LEU A 88 0.92 -14.92 -0.19
C LEU A 88 0.35 -14.26 1.06
N ALA A 89 1.17 -13.46 1.74
CA ALA A 89 0.72 -12.62 2.85
C ALA A 89 0.86 -11.13 2.49
N LEU A 90 -0.18 -10.34 2.75
CA LEU A 90 -0.20 -8.88 2.63
C LEU A 90 -0.45 -8.30 4.01
N VAL A 91 0.48 -7.48 4.50
CA VAL A 91 0.40 -6.88 5.85
C VAL A 91 0.49 -5.37 5.74
N MET A 92 -0.54 -4.66 6.19
CA MET A 92 -0.55 -3.20 6.32
C MET A 92 -0.38 -2.82 7.78
N VAL A 93 0.58 -1.95 8.06
CA VAL A 93 1.03 -1.60 9.41
C VAL A 93 0.79 -0.11 9.65
N ASP A 94 0.01 0.24 10.66
CA ASP A 94 -0.28 1.63 11.02
C ASP A 94 0.97 2.29 11.61
N ASN A 95 1.83 2.76 10.72
CA ASN A 95 3.07 3.48 11.04
C ASN A 95 3.39 4.46 9.91
N CYS A 96 4.21 5.46 10.20
CA CYS A 96 4.65 6.42 9.19
C CYS A 96 5.68 5.78 8.24
N LEU A 97 6.76 5.27 8.81
CA LEU A 97 7.94 4.78 8.10
C LEU A 97 8.51 3.58 8.84
N ILE A 98 8.76 2.48 8.14
CA ILE A 98 9.38 1.27 8.72
C ILE A 98 10.60 0.89 7.91
N GLN A 99 11.78 0.90 8.53
CA GLN A 99 13.02 0.51 7.87
C GLN A 99 13.07 -0.99 7.57
N ARG A 100 13.79 -1.33 6.50
CA ARG A 100 14.02 -2.68 6.02
C ARG A 100 14.39 -3.70 7.12
N PRO A 101 15.32 -3.45 8.06
CA PRO A 101 15.68 -4.42 9.09
C PRO A 101 14.51 -4.89 9.95
N VAL A 102 13.51 -4.04 10.20
CA VAL A 102 12.30 -4.41 10.97
C VAL A 102 11.45 -5.40 10.19
N PHE A 103 11.21 -5.12 8.91
CA PHE A 103 10.48 -6.05 8.04
C PHE A 103 11.24 -7.36 7.81
N GLU A 104 12.55 -7.34 7.69
CA GLU A 104 13.37 -8.56 7.58
C GLU A 104 13.29 -9.42 8.84
N ALA A 105 13.35 -8.79 10.01
CA ALA A 105 13.17 -9.48 11.30
C ALA A 105 11.76 -10.11 11.40
N ALA A 106 10.72 -9.38 10.98
CA ALA A 106 9.35 -9.91 10.92
C ALA A 106 9.23 -11.08 9.95
N LYS A 107 9.75 -10.96 8.73
CA LYS A 107 9.70 -12.01 7.69
C LYS A 107 10.45 -13.27 8.11
N LYS A 108 11.59 -13.13 8.81
CA LYS A 108 12.30 -14.27 9.39
C LYS A 108 11.43 -15.02 10.41
N ARG A 109 10.80 -14.32 11.35
CA ARG A 109 9.89 -14.90 12.33
C ARG A 109 8.65 -15.55 11.68
N ILE A 110 8.11 -14.93 10.61
CA ILE A 110 7.02 -15.50 9.83
C ILE A 110 7.44 -16.85 9.24
N GLN A 111 8.62 -16.91 8.62
CA GLN A 111 9.14 -18.15 8.06
C GLN A 111 9.33 -19.24 9.11
N GLU A 112 9.86 -18.88 10.30
CA GLU A 112 10.05 -19.81 11.42
C GLU A 112 8.71 -20.34 11.96
N LYS A 113 7.66 -19.51 12.01
CA LYS A 113 6.33 -19.88 12.56
C LYS A 113 5.44 -20.62 11.55
N THR A 114 5.49 -20.22 10.28
CA THR A 114 4.49 -20.64 9.27
C THR A 114 5.09 -21.41 8.09
N GLY A 115 6.40 -21.36 7.89
CA GLY A 115 7.07 -21.89 6.71
C GLY A 115 6.96 -20.98 5.46
N LEU A 116 6.23 -19.86 5.53
CA LEU A 116 6.07 -18.93 4.41
C LEU A 116 7.39 -18.21 4.13
N SER A 117 7.90 -18.30 2.90
CA SER A 117 9.19 -17.68 2.54
C SER A 117 9.09 -16.16 2.49
N PRO A 118 10.19 -15.44 2.81
CA PRO A 118 10.21 -13.96 2.87
C PRO A 118 9.76 -13.25 1.59
N ASP A 119 10.00 -13.82 0.43
CA ASP A 119 9.56 -13.31 -0.88
C ASP A 119 8.06 -13.44 -1.13
N ARG A 120 7.35 -14.20 -0.31
CA ARG A 120 5.90 -14.39 -0.34
C ARG A 120 5.15 -13.46 0.62
N VAL A 121 5.87 -12.61 1.34
CA VAL A 121 5.31 -11.66 2.29
C VAL A 121 5.54 -10.24 1.78
N LEU A 122 4.47 -9.48 1.55
CA LEU A 122 4.50 -8.06 1.32
C LEU A 122 4.02 -7.38 2.61
N ALA A 123 4.87 -6.54 3.20
CA ALA A 123 4.52 -5.73 4.36
C ALA A 123 4.82 -4.25 4.06
N ALA A 124 3.89 -3.35 4.38
CA ALA A 124 4.01 -1.93 4.12
C ALA A 124 3.48 -1.08 5.27
N ALA A 125 4.05 0.11 5.45
CA ALA A 125 3.48 1.13 6.33
C ALA A 125 2.30 1.83 5.65
N THR A 126 1.30 2.25 6.44
CA THR A 126 0.18 3.05 5.95
C THR A 126 0.55 4.50 5.71
N HIS A 127 1.58 4.99 6.38
CA HIS A 127 2.07 6.37 6.37
C HIS A 127 1.29 7.33 7.29
N THR A 128 0.68 6.83 8.36
CA THR A 128 0.13 7.74 9.38
C THR A 128 1.25 8.57 10.02
N HIS A 129 1.08 9.88 10.07
CA HIS A 129 2.04 10.81 10.71
C HIS A 129 1.81 10.97 12.23
N THR A 130 1.03 10.10 12.82
CA THR A 130 0.80 9.96 14.25
C THR A 130 1.04 8.53 14.73
N GLY A 131 1.94 7.81 14.04
CA GLY A 131 2.47 6.52 14.44
C GLY A 131 3.74 6.65 15.29
N VAL A 132 4.13 5.53 15.91
CA VAL A 132 5.32 5.43 16.78
C VAL A 132 6.60 5.56 15.97
N THR A 133 7.60 6.26 16.48
CA THR A 133 8.91 6.37 15.83
C THR A 133 9.65 5.03 15.88
N VAL A 134 9.82 4.39 14.73
CA VAL A 134 10.61 3.17 14.54
C VAL A 134 11.76 3.38 13.55
N THR A 135 11.72 4.49 12.82
CA THR A 135 12.73 4.91 11.85
C THR A 135 13.27 6.29 12.23
N SER A 136 14.59 6.44 12.32
CA SER A 136 15.17 7.75 12.55
C SER A 136 15.08 8.61 11.30
N VAL A 137 14.34 9.72 11.39
CA VAL A 137 14.22 10.74 10.35
C VAL A 137 14.03 12.10 11.01
N PHE A 138 14.66 13.12 10.45
CA PHE A 138 14.72 14.45 11.06
C PHE A 138 15.15 14.38 12.52
N GLN A 139 14.34 14.87 13.46
CA GLN A 139 14.67 14.89 14.89
C GLN A 139 13.96 13.80 15.72
N SER A 140 13.23 12.88 15.08
CA SER A 140 12.61 11.75 15.75
C SER A 140 13.55 10.55 15.73
N ASP A 141 13.75 9.93 16.90
CA ASP A 141 14.59 8.75 17.06
C ASP A 141 13.75 7.52 17.47
N PRO A 142 14.14 6.31 17.04
CA PRO A 142 13.39 5.08 17.31
C PRO A 142 13.18 4.86 18.80
N VAL A 143 11.94 4.51 19.16
CA VAL A 143 11.58 4.12 20.53
C VAL A 143 12.29 2.80 20.88
N PRO A 144 13.08 2.76 21.98
CA PRO A 144 13.82 1.57 22.35
C PRO A 144 12.90 0.34 22.50
N GLY A 145 13.27 -0.78 21.86
CA GLY A 145 12.53 -2.04 21.92
C GLY A 145 11.29 -2.11 21.00
N TYR A 146 10.77 -0.97 20.51
CA TYR A 146 9.57 -0.98 19.69
C TYR A 146 9.76 -1.67 18.33
N ALA A 147 10.94 -1.57 17.73
CA ALA A 147 11.24 -2.26 16.46
C ALA A 147 11.12 -3.79 16.58
N ASP A 148 11.62 -4.37 17.67
CA ASP A 148 11.53 -5.80 17.95
C ASP A 148 10.11 -6.24 18.27
N PHE A 149 9.39 -5.47 19.10
CA PHE A 149 7.97 -5.64 19.38
C PHE A 149 7.15 -5.60 18.08
N LEU A 150 7.35 -4.60 17.23
CA LEU A 150 6.64 -4.46 15.95
C LEU A 150 6.88 -5.66 15.01
N ALA A 151 8.14 -6.11 14.90
CA ALA A 151 8.49 -7.28 14.10
C ALA A 151 7.78 -8.55 14.61
N GLU A 152 7.67 -8.73 15.93
CA GLU A 152 6.93 -9.86 16.51
C GLU A 152 5.42 -9.76 16.24
N ARG A 153 4.83 -8.56 16.38
CA ARG A 153 3.39 -8.36 16.15
C ARG A 153 3.01 -8.55 14.68
N ILE A 154 3.87 -8.12 13.73
CA ILE A 154 3.71 -8.40 12.30
C ILE A 154 3.74 -9.91 12.05
N ALA A 155 4.69 -10.64 12.67
CA ALA A 155 4.77 -12.10 12.53
C ALA A 155 3.56 -12.81 13.14
N GLU A 156 3.05 -12.34 14.28
CA GLU A 156 1.83 -12.84 14.91
C GLU A 156 0.59 -12.64 14.00
N ALA A 157 0.49 -11.49 13.34
CA ALA A 157 -0.61 -11.23 12.41
C ALA A 157 -0.63 -12.26 11.26
N VAL A 158 0.53 -12.56 10.67
CA VAL A 158 0.62 -13.57 9.61
C VAL A 158 0.34 -14.98 10.13
N ASP A 159 0.92 -15.37 11.27
CA ASP A 159 0.70 -16.69 11.89
C ASP A 159 -0.80 -16.89 12.23
N THR A 160 -1.44 -15.88 12.76
CA THR A 160 -2.89 -15.90 13.06
C THR A 160 -3.72 -16.03 11.79
N ALA A 161 -3.39 -15.28 10.74
CA ALA A 161 -4.09 -15.35 9.47
C ALA A 161 -3.89 -16.72 8.77
N VAL A 162 -2.69 -17.31 8.83
CA VAL A 162 -2.43 -18.68 8.32
C VAL A 162 -3.29 -19.71 9.04
N LYS A 163 -3.39 -19.62 10.36
CA LYS A 163 -4.24 -20.53 11.17
C LYS A 163 -5.74 -20.32 10.92
N ALA A 164 -6.14 -19.14 10.45
CA ALA A 164 -7.52 -18.78 10.15
C ALA A 164 -7.92 -19.01 8.68
N LEU A 165 -7.11 -19.72 7.88
CA LEU A 165 -7.43 -20.01 6.48
C LEU A 165 -8.74 -20.79 6.34
N GLU A 166 -9.72 -20.19 5.66
CA GLU A 166 -11.03 -20.76 5.35
C GLU A 166 -11.30 -20.70 3.85
N PRO A 167 -12.21 -21.54 3.29
CA PRO A 167 -12.62 -21.43 1.89
C PRO A 167 -13.12 -20.03 1.56
N ALA A 168 -12.66 -19.49 0.43
CA ALA A 168 -12.96 -18.12 0.03
C ALA A 168 -13.10 -17.98 -1.48
N GLN A 169 -13.79 -16.92 -1.90
CA GLN A 169 -13.82 -16.40 -3.25
C GLN A 169 -13.10 -15.07 -3.30
N ILE A 170 -12.52 -14.74 -4.44
CA ILE A 170 -11.69 -13.56 -4.63
C ILE A 170 -12.14 -12.74 -5.83
N ALA A 171 -12.06 -11.42 -5.71
CA ALA A 171 -12.33 -10.49 -6.79
C ALA A 171 -11.41 -9.26 -6.69
N TRP A 172 -11.27 -8.55 -7.79
CA TRP A 172 -10.53 -7.28 -7.85
C TRP A 172 -11.21 -6.31 -8.82
N GLY A 173 -10.99 -5.04 -8.59
CA GLY A 173 -11.54 -3.98 -9.41
C GLY A 173 -11.06 -2.62 -8.94
N SER A 174 -11.70 -1.56 -9.42
CA SER A 174 -11.38 -0.20 -9.02
C SER A 174 -12.58 0.73 -9.09
N GLY A 175 -12.53 1.79 -8.31
CA GLY A 175 -13.38 2.96 -8.36
C GLY A 175 -12.56 4.23 -8.44
N ALA A 176 -13.17 5.40 -8.17
CA ALA A 176 -12.44 6.66 -8.18
C ALA A 176 -13.03 7.67 -7.18
N VAL A 177 -12.14 8.36 -6.45
CA VAL A 177 -12.49 9.42 -5.49
C VAL A 177 -11.64 10.66 -5.79
N PRO A 178 -11.99 11.48 -6.80
CA PRO A 178 -11.16 12.60 -7.24
C PRO A 178 -11.18 13.80 -6.29
N GLY A 179 -12.18 13.92 -5.43
CA GLY A 179 -12.34 15.08 -4.53
C GLY A 179 -11.39 15.12 -3.34
N GLU A 180 -10.59 14.08 -3.15
CA GLU A 180 -9.74 13.91 -1.96
C GLU A 180 -8.24 13.93 -2.27
N VAL A 181 -7.82 14.01 -3.55
CA VAL A 181 -6.42 13.96 -3.99
C VAL A 181 -6.03 15.18 -4.79
N PHE A 182 -4.99 15.86 -4.34
CA PHE A 182 -4.45 17.07 -4.96
C PHE A 182 -2.93 17.00 -5.00
N ASN A 183 -2.32 17.43 -6.13
CA ASN A 183 -0.88 17.57 -6.19
C ASN A 183 -0.46 18.70 -5.25
N ARG A 184 0.46 18.42 -4.31
CA ARG A 184 0.89 19.38 -3.29
C ARG A 184 2.04 20.26 -3.71
N ARG A 185 2.63 20.01 -4.90
CA ARG A 185 3.72 20.78 -5.48
C ARG A 185 3.15 21.73 -6.53
N TRP A 186 3.45 23.02 -6.38
CA TRP A 186 2.88 24.06 -7.24
C TRP A 186 3.96 24.90 -7.85
N TYR A 187 3.82 25.21 -9.15
CA TYR A 187 4.51 26.35 -9.75
C TYR A 187 4.02 27.64 -9.12
N MET A 188 4.98 28.51 -8.79
CA MET A 188 4.72 29.81 -8.18
C MET A 188 5.16 30.93 -9.11
N LYS A 189 4.61 32.13 -8.92
CA LYS A 189 5.09 33.30 -9.63
C LYS A 189 6.57 33.54 -9.36
N ASP A 190 7.29 34.06 -10.34
CA ASP A 190 8.72 34.32 -10.27
C ASP A 190 9.09 35.16 -9.03
N GLY A 191 10.15 34.72 -8.34
CA GLY A 191 10.67 35.42 -7.16
C GLY A 191 9.84 35.25 -5.88
N THR A 192 8.77 34.43 -5.87
CA THR A 192 7.91 34.25 -4.67
C THR A 192 8.24 32.99 -3.88
N ILE A 193 9.05 32.06 -4.43
CA ILE A 193 9.54 30.90 -3.69
C ILE A 193 10.70 31.35 -2.79
N PRO A 194 10.64 31.07 -1.47
CA PRO A 194 11.73 31.41 -0.57
C PRO A 194 12.98 30.60 -0.89
N PRO A 195 14.19 31.06 -0.48
CA PRO A 195 15.39 30.24 -0.58
C PRO A 195 15.20 28.88 0.08
N ASN A 196 15.73 27.81 -0.54
CA ASN A 196 15.70 26.49 0.04
C ASN A 196 16.65 26.38 1.24
N PRO A 197 16.63 25.28 2.03
CA PRO A 197 17.48 25.13 3.23
C PRO A 197 18.99 25.18 2.96
N PHE A 198 19.41 25.07 1.71
CA PHE A 198 20.80 25.19 1.29
C PHE A 198 21.19 26.61 0.84
N GLY A 199 20.26 27.57 0.95
CA GLY A 199 20.43 28.97 0.57
C GLY A 199 20.27 29.26 -0.92
N ALA A 200 19.88 28.27 -1.74
CA ALA A 200 19.63 28.47 -3.16
C ALA A 200 18.20 28.95 -3.45
N THR A 201 18.03 29.72 -4.54
CA THR A 201 16.75 30.22 -5.05
C THR A 201 16.41 29.59 -6.40
N THR A 202 16.83 28.35 -6.61
CA THR A 202 16.71 27.63 -7.89
C THR A 202 15.45 26.80 -8.02
N ASP A 203 14.73 26.60 -6.92
CA ASP A 203 13.49 25.82 -6.91
C ASP A 203 12.41 26.53 -7.73
N LYS A 204 11.72 25.78 -8.57
CA LYS A 204 10.65 26.26 -9.46
C LYS A 204 9.26 25.93 -8.93
N VAL A 205 9.20 25.06 -7.93
CA VAL A 205 7.95 24.61 -7.30
C VAL A 205 8.05 24.71 -5.78
N GLN A 206 6.93 24.93 -5.14
CA GLN A 206 6.79 24.93 -3.69
C GLN A 206 5.84 23.81 -3.25
N MET A 207 6.26 22.99 -2.30
CA MET A 207 5.39 22.03 -1.62
C MET A 207 4.51 22.76 -0.59
N ASN A 208 3.24 22.39 -0.55
CA ASN A 208 2.26 22.94 0.40
C ASN A 208 2.30 24.49 0.46
N PRO A 209 2.10 25.18 -0.68
CA PRO A 209 2.07 26.64 -0.68
C PRO A 209 0.89 27.16 0.14
N PRO A 210 0.88 28.46 0.51
CA PRO A 210 -0.28 29.04 1.17
C PRO A 210 -1.55 28.88 0.32
N ARG A 211 -2.65 28.43 0.94
CA ARG A 211 -3.92 28.20 0.24
C ARG A 211 -4.50 29.52 -0.31
N ALA A 212 -5.12 29.43 -1.49
CA ALA A 212 -5.70 30.57 -2.20
C ALA A 212 -4.74 31.76 -2.36
N SER A 213 -3.42 31.50 -2.40
CA SER A 213 -2.42 32.53 -2.60
C SER A 213 -2.50 33.09 -4.02
N GLU A 214 -2.40 34.40 -4.17
CA GLU A 214 -2.27 35.05 -5.48
C GLU A 214 -1.00 34.68 -6.24
N ASN A 215 -0.02 34.04 -5.55
CA ASN A 215 1.24 33.62 -6.15
C ASN A 215 1.18 32.22 -6.76
N LEU A 216 0.07 31.49 -6.60
CA LEU A 216 -0.13 30.17 -7.24
C LEU A 216 -0.27 30.33 -8.74
N VAL A 217 0.41 29.45 -9.52
CA VAL A 217 0.26 29.37 -10.96
C VAL A 217 -0.56 28.13 -11.30
N GLU A 218 0.00 26.94 -11.12
CA GLU A 218 -0.66 25.66 -11.37
C GLU A 218 0.03 24.53 -10.60
N PRO A 219 -0.64 23.38 -10.36
CA PRO A 219 0.01 22.17 -9.84
C PRO A 219 1.11 21.66 -10.79
N SER A 220 2.20 21.13 -10.24
CA SER A 220 3.35 20.67 -11.03
C SER A 220 3.21 19.25 -11.62
N GLY A 221 2.10 18.58 -11.39
CA GLY A 221 1.88 17.22 -11.87
C GLY A 221 0.43 16.76 -11.69
N PRO A 222 0.13 15.54 -12.15
CA PRO A 222 -1.21 14.95 -12.06
C PRO A 222 -1.58 14.49 -10.64
N THR A 223 -2.77 13.90 -10.53
CA THR A 223 -3.22 13.11 -9.39
C THR A 223 -3.69 11.74 -9.88
N ASP A 224 -3.77 10.76 -8.98
CA ASP A 224 -4.41 9.47 -9.25
C ASP A 224 -5.63 9.29 -8.31
N PRO A 225 -6.84 9.53 -8.79
CA PRO A 225 -8.06 9.37 -7.98
C PRO A 225 -8.51 7.92 -7.85
N THR A 226 -7.80 6.97 -8.44
CA THR A 226 -8.21 5.56 -8.47
C THR A 226 -8.14 4.94 -7.07
N VAL A 227 -9.21 4.29 -6.66
CA VAL A 227 -9.25 3.38 -5.52
C VAL A 227 -9.23 1.96 -6.05
N SER A 228 -8.09 1.26 -5.94
CA SER A 228 -7.98 -0.15 -6.33
C SER A 228 -8.47 -1.05 -5.20
N ILE A 229 -9.09 -2.18 -5.54
CA ILE A 229 -9.78 -3.05 -4.59
C ILE A 229 -9.38 -4.51 -4.84
N LEU A 230 -8.95 -5.20 -3.79
CA LEU A 230 -8.88 -6.65 -3.70
C LEU A 230 -9.90 -7.08 -2.65
N ALA A 231 -10.87 -7.90 -3.03
CA ALA A 231 -11.98 -8.31 -2.18
C ALA A 231 -12.04 -9.82 -2.00
N LEU A 232 -12.39 -10.25 -0.79
CA LEU A 232 -12.57 -11.64 -0.40
C LEU A 232 -13.94 -11.82 0.23
N ARG A 233 -14.59 -12.92 -0.11
CA ARG A 233 -15.83 -13.34 0.55
C ARG A 233 -15.83 -14.85 0.79
N ARG A 234 -16.66 -15.31 1.68
CA ARG A 234 -16.92 -16.73 1.89
C ARG A 234 -17.79 -17.31 0.78
N PRO A 235 -17.82 -18.64 0.56
CA PRO A 235 -18.68 -19.26 -0.47
C PRO A 235 -20.16 -18.97 -0.30
N ASP A 236 -20.62 -18.67 0.92
CA ASP A 236 -22.00 -18.27 1.21
C ASP A 236 -22.31 -16.80 0.86
N GLY A 237 -21.35 -16.08 0.29
CA GLY A 237 -21.45 -14.66 -0.07
C GLY A 237 -21.14 -13.68 1.05
N THR A 238 -20.89 -14.17 2.29
CA THR A 238 -20.53 -13.30 3.42
C THR A 238 -19.17 -12.65 3.19
N PRO A 239 -19.02 -11.32 3.30
CA PRO A 239 -17.73 -10.64 3.18
C PRO A 239 -16.70 -11.18 4.18
N LEU A 240 -15.43 -11.34 3.73
CA LEU A 240 -14.32 -11.78 4.56
C LEU A 240 -13.28 -10.67 4.74
N ALA A 241 -12.80 -10.08 3.63
CA ALA A 241 -11.87 -8.97 3.71
C ALA A 241 -11.91 -8.07 2.47
N VAL A 242 -11.43 -6.84 2.65
CA VAL A 242 -11.10 -5.91 1.56
C VAL A 242 -9.77 -5.24 1.86
N LEU A 243 -8.86 -5.29 0.87
CA LEU A 243 -7.72 -4.39 0.77
C LEU A 243 -8.06 -3.33 -0.28
N ALA A 244 -8.09 -2.06 0.13
CA ALA A 244 -8.12 -0.91 -0.76
C ALA A 244 -6.71 -0.34 -0.93
N ASN A 245 -6.43 0.28 -2.09
CA ASN A 245 -5.22 1.05 -2.33
C ASN A 245 -5.62 2.43 -2.87
N TYR A 246 -5.11 3.49 -2.26
CA TYR A 246 -5.44 4.85 -2.65
C TYR A 246 -4.21 5.75 -2.57
N SER A 247 -3.97 6.57 -3.61
CA SER A 247 -2.79 7.41 -3.74
C SER A 247 -2.99 8.74 -3.00
N LEU A 248 -3.14 8.66 -1.67
CA LEU A 248 -3.29 9.80 -0.79
C LEU A 248 -2.34 9.70 0.41
N HIS A 249 -1.54 10.73 0.64
CA HIS A 249 -0.71 10.90 1.82
C HIS A 249 -1.57 10.89 3.10
N TYR A 250 -1.00 11.02 4.27
CA TYR A 250 -1.78 11.18 5.49
C TYR A 250 -2.71 12.41 5.40
N VAL A 251 -3.81 12.37 6.12
CA VAL A 251 -4.75 13.50 6.18
C VAL A 251 -4.35 14.48 7.29
N GLY A 252 -3.87 13.99 8.42
CA GLY A 252 -3.61 14.80 9.60
C GLY A 252 -4.92 15.22 10.28
N ASP A 253 -5.03 16.45 10.78
CA ASP A 253 -6.23 16.96 11.47
C ASP A 253 -6.45 16.29 12.84
N THR A 254 -5.36 15.88 13.50
CA THR A 254 -5.39 15.26 14.82
C THR A 254 -5.28 16.31 15.93
N GLU A 255 -5.74 15.94 17.13
CA GLU A 255 -5.28 16.58 18.35
C GLU A 255 -3.77 16.41 18.54
N ALA A 256 -3.18 17.32 19.30
CA ALA A 256 -1.77 17.20 19.63
C ALA A 256 -1.51 16.03 20.58
N ALA A 257 -0.32 15.44 20.47
CA ALA A 257 0.19 14.43 21.40
C ALA A 257 -0.65 13.14 21.53
N VAL A 258 -1.35 12.72 20.47
CA VAL A 258 -2.10 11.47 20.40
C VAL A 258 -1.65 10.58 19.25
N LEU A 259 -1.64 9.26 19.46
CA LEU A 259 -1.49 8.25 18.40
C LEU A 259 -2.82 8.09 17.67
N SER A 260 -2.75 7.93 16.37
CA SER A 260 -3.89 7.61 15.49
C SER A 260 -3.42 6.90 14.23
N ALA A 261 -4.21 5.96 13.73
CA ALA A 261 -4.02 5.33 12.43
C ALA A 261 -4.41 6.22 11.25
N ASP A 262 -4.74 7.52 11.50
CA ASP A 262 -5.19 8.47 10.49
C ASP A 262 -6.42 7.96 9.71
N TYR A 263 -6.72 8.49 8.54
CA TYR A 263 -7.88 8.09 7.73
C TYR A 263 -7.88 6.60 7.35
N TYR A 264 -6.74 5.89 7.48
CA TYR A 264 -6.65 4.44 7.24
C TYR A 264 -7.43 3.64 8.28
N GLY A 265 -7.34 4.04 9.57
CA GLY A 265 -8.13 3.46 10.65
C GLY A 265 -9.62 3.79 10.49
N PHE A 266 -9.95 5.05 10.25
CA PHE A 266 -11.33 5.50 10.00
C PHE A 266 -11.97 4.79 8.80
N PHE A 267 -11.20 4.58 7.71
CA PHE A 267 -11.64 3.79 6.56
C PHE A 267 -11.96 2.35 6.95
N ALA A 268 -11.08 1.69 7.72
CA ALA A 268 -11.29 0.31 8.14
C ALA A 268 -12.59 0.16 8.94
N ASP A 269 -12.82 1.06 9.88
CA ASP A 269 -14.02 1.06 10.71
C ASP A 269 -15.29 1.38 9.91
N LYS A 270 -15.22 2.41 9.04
CA LYS A 270 -16.36 2.78 8.19
C LYS A 270 -16.74 1.67 7.22
N LEU A 271 -15.75 1.07 6.53
CA LEU A 271 -16.03 -0.02 5.60
C LEU A 271 -16.55 -1.26 6.34
N ALA A 272 -16.01 -1.60 7.51
CA ALA A 272 -16.53 -2.69 8.33
C ALA A 272 -18.00 -2.45 8.71
N SER A 273 -18.38 -1.23 9.06
CA SER A 273 -19.77 -0.89 9.38
C SER A 273 -20.73 -1.06 8.20
N LEU A 274 -20.26 -0.84 6.97
CA LEU A 274 -21.03 -0.99 5.74
C LEU A 274 -21.14 -2.45 5.29
N MET A 275 -20.06 -3.23 5.46
CA MET A 275 -19.92 -4.58 4.89
C MET A 275 -20.39 -5.69 5.82
N ALA A 276 -20.21 -5.53 7.13
CA ALA A 276 -20.46 -6.57 8.13
C ALA A 276 -21.26 -6.00 9.31
N PRO A 277 -22.57 -5.76 9.13
CA PRO A 277 -23.41 -5.32 10.25
C PRO A 277 -23.26 -6.31 11.42
N ALA A 278 -23.24 -5.79 12.64
CA ALA A 278 -22.95 -6.52 13.88
C ALA A 278 -23.80 -7.81 14.06
N ALA A 279 -24.91 -7.93 13.39
CA ALA A 279 -25.79 -9.10 13.39
C ALA A 279 -25.21 -10.33 12.65
N SER A 280 -24.16 -10.19 11.82
CA SER A 280 -23.61 -11.31 11.06
C SER A 280 -22.82 -12.31 11.91
N GLY A 281 -22.25 -11.87 13.02
CA GLY A 281 -21.42 -12.69 13.92
C GLY A 281 -20.13 -13.24 13.31
N LYS A 282 -19.83 -12.93 12.03
CA LYS A 282 -18.63 -13.38 11.32
C LYS A 282 -17.60 -12.25 11.22
N PRO A 283 -16.28 -12.54 11.44
CA PRO A 283 -15.24 -11.52 11.33
C PRO A 283 -15.12 -11.02 9.88
N PHE A 284 -14.87 -9.72 9.74
CA PHE A 284 -14.55 -9.04 8.49
C PHE A 284 -13.35 -8.12 8.72
N LEU A 285 -12.41 -8.09 7.77
CA LEU A 285 -11.25 -7.21 7.81
C LEU A 285 -11.29 -6.20 6.66
N ALA A 286 -11.27 -4.91 7.01
CA ALA A 286 -10.94 -3.85 6.07
C ALA A 286 -9.53 -3.36 6.35
N MET A 287 -8.75 -3.16 5.30
CA MET A 287 -7.44 -2.51 5.39
C MET A 287 -7.16 -1.66 4.14
N MET A 288 -6.31 -0.65 4.28
CA MET A 288 -5.89 0.21 3.19
C MET A 288 -4.38 0.26 3.12
N SER A 289 -3.82 0.14 1.92
CA SER A 289 -2.43 0.47 1.61
C SER A 289 -2.33 1.87 1.02
N ASN A 290 -1.21 2.55 1.28
CA ASN A 290 -0.89 3.77 0.57
C ASN A 290 -0.49 3.45 -0.87
N GLY A 291 -1.06 4.19 -1.83
CA GLY A 291 -0.69 4.18 -3.23
C GLY A 291 0.54 5.04 -3.48
N THR A 292 0.65 5.65 -4.66
CA THR A 292 1.76 6.57 -4.96
C THR A 292 1.40 7.98 -4.56
N SER A 293 1.77 8.37 -3.35
CA SER A 293 1.35 9.62 -2.70
C SER A 293 2.47 10.60 -2.40
N GLY A 294 3.72 10.32 -2.84
CA GLY A 294 4.89 11.15 -2.49
C GLY A 294 4.75 12.64 -2.81
N ASN A 295 3.96 13.02 -3.79
CA ASN A 295 3.66 14.42 -4.14
C ASN A 295 2.17 14.78 -4.05
N ILE A 296 1.36 13.97 -3.34
CA ILE A 296 -0.10 14.14 -3.23
C ILE A 296 -0.51 14.39 -1.78
N ASN A 297 -1.52 15.19 -1.55
CA ASN A 297 -2.25 15.29 -0.27
C ASN A 297 -3.74 15.60 -0.48
N ASN A 298 -4.49 15.76 0.61
CA ASN A 298 -5.93 16.04 0.64
C ASN A 298 -6.28 17.54 0.63
N VAL A 299 -5.33 18.41 0.34
CA VAL A 299 -5.50 19.86 0.39
C VAL A 299 -5.58 20.45 -1.01
N ASN A 300 -6.74 21.04 -1.37
CA ASN A 300 -6.84 21.89 -2.54
C ASN A 300 -6.22 23.28 -2.24
N PHE A 301 -5.00 23.50 -2.73
CA PHE A 301 -4.31 24.77 -2.51
C PHE A 301 -4.90 25.92 -3.30
N GLY A 302 -5.63 25.66 -4.37
CA GLY A 302 -6.35 26.69 -5.14
C GLY A 302 -7.53 27.34 -4.40
N GLU A 303 -7.95 26.74 -3.27
CA GLU A 303 -9.11 27.18 -2.50
C GLU A 303 -8.75 27.59 -1.08
N ALA A 304 -9.53 28.50 -0.52
CA ALA A 304 -9.41 28.87 0.88
C ALA A 304 -9.70 27.68 1.81
N GLY A 305 -8.93 27.56 2.89
CA GLY A 305 -9.13 26.50 3.88
C GLY A 305 -10.40 26.70 4.69
N VAL A 306 -11.09 25.60 4.98
CA VAL A 306 -12.15 25.58 5.98
C VAL A 306 -11.62 24.82 7.18
N ALA A 307 -11.61 25.49 8.34
CA ALA A 307 -11.25 24.84 9.60
C ALA A 307 -12.43 23.96 10.08
N GLY A 308 -12.14 22.76 10.55
CA GLY A 308 -13.08 21.87 11.18
C GLY A 308 -12.59 21.43 12.57
N PRO A 309 -13.41 20.73 13.34
CA PRO A 309 -12.94 20.06 14.56
C PRO A 309 -11.92 18.98 14.21
N PRO A 310 -10.99 18.62 15.13
CA PRO A 310 -10.07 17.49 14.95
C PRO A 310 -10.78 16.25 14.45
N TYR A 311 -10.10 15.46 13.61
CA TYR A 311 -10.56 14.20 12.98
C TYR A 311 -11.71 14.33 11.98
N SER A 312 -12.32 15.53 11.81
CA SER A 312 -13.46 15.68 10.90
C SER A 312 -13.07 15.48 9.44
N ARG A 313 -11.88 15.94 9.04
CA ARG A 313 -11.38 15.76 7.67
C ARG A 313 -10.99 14.31 7.40
N MET A 314 -10.33 13.66 8.36
CA MET A 314 -10.03 12.20 8.29
C MET A 314 -11.30 11.38 8.08
N SER A 315 -12.32 11.65 8.90
CA SER A 315 -13.62 10.97 8.80
C SER A 315 -14.27 11.18 7.44
N ALA A 316 -14.27 12.40 6.91
CA ALA A 316 -14.87 12.73 5.62
C ALA A 316 -14.14 12.01 4.45
N VAL A 317 -12.81 12.03 4.44
CA VAL A 317 -11.99 11.32 3.44
C VAL A 317 -12.24 9.82 3.52
N ALA A 318 -12.16 9.26 4.72
CA ALA A 318 -12.40 7.83 4.95
C ALA A 318 -13.81 7.40 4.50
N GLU A 319 -14.81 8.22 4.78
CA GLU A 319 -16.21 7.97 4.36
C GLU A 319 -16.36 8.02 2.84
N SER A 320 -15.75 9.01 2.17
CA SER A 320 -15.76 9.11 0.70
C SER A 320 -15.18 7.85 0.06
N VAL A 321 -14.00 7.40 0.53
CA VAL A 321 -13.33 6.20 0.00
C VAL A 321 -14.07 4.91 0.35
N ALA A 322 -14.55 4.76 1.60
CA ALA A 322 -15.28 3.56 2.02
C ALA A 322 -16.62 3.40 1.27
N ASN A 323 -17.33 4.48 1.01
CA ASN A 323 -18.57 4.43 0.23
C ASN A 323 -18.29 4.03 -1.22
N GLU A 324 -17.25 4.54 -1.88
CA GLU A 324 -16.87 4.11 -3.23
C GLU A 324 -16.49 2.63 -3.26
N VAL A 325 -15.65 2.17 -2.30
CA VAL A 325 -15.28 0.76 -2.17
C VAL A 325 -16.50 -0.13 -1.97
N PHE A 326 -17.43 0.27 -1.10
CA PHE A 326 -18.67 -0.47 -0.87
C PHE A 326 -19.52 -0.59 -2.12
N GLN A 327 -19.71 0.51 -2.87
CA GLN A 327 -20.48 0.50 -4.13
C GLN A 327 -19.83 -0.40 -5.18
N ARG A 328 -18.48 -0.33 -5.33
CA ARG A 328 -17.75 -1.18 -6.28
C ARG A 328 -17.78 -2.64 -5.89
N TYR A 329 -17.65 -2.96 -4.60
CA TYR A 329 -17.73 -4.33 -4.10
C TYR A 329 -19.00 -5.04 -4.57
N GLN A 330 -20.15 -4.36 -4.62
CA GLN A 330 -21.43 -4.91 -5.08
C GLN A 330 -21.42 -5.31 -6.56
N GLN A 331 -20.46 -4.82 -7.33
CA GLN A 331 -20.35 -5.02 -8.79
C GLN A 331 -19.19 -5.98 -9.15
N LEU A 332 -18.41 -6.45 -8.16
CA LEU A 332 -17.27 -7.33 -8.41
C LEU A 332 -17.69 -8.73 -8.79
N GLU A 333 -16.97 -9.32 -9.75
CA GLU A 333 -17.15 -10.70 -10.17
C GLU A 333 -16.19 -11.60 -9.39
N PHE A 334 -16.72 -12.34 -8.42
CA PHE A 334 -15.94 -13.22 -7.55
C PHE A 334 -15.63 -14.55 -8.26
N GLN A 335 -14.39 -15.02 -8.07
CA GLN A 335 -13.85 -16.24 -8.63
C GLN A 335 -13.48 -17.23 -7.51
N ASP A 336 -13.61 -18.53 -7.78
CA ASP A 336 -13.31 -19.61 -6.83
C ASP A 336 -11.82 -19.93 -6.75
N THR A 337 -10.98 -19.32 -7.58
CA THR A 337 -9.53 -19.53 -7.60
C THR A 337 -8.81 -18.34 -8.21
N ALA A 338 -7.52 -18.20 -7.88
CA ALA A 338 -6.63 -17.24 -8.49
C ALA A 338 -5.20 -17.82 -8.56
N VAL A 339 -4.49 -17.49 -9.63
CA VAL A 339 -3.04 -17.77 -9.70
C VAL A 339 -2.34 -16.83 -8.72
N LEU A 340 -1.46 -17.36 -7.88
CA LEU A 340 -0.67 -16.59 -6.94
C LEU A 340 0.82 -16.72 -7.29
N ALA A 341 1.50 -15.58 -7.49
CA ALA A 341 2.94 -15.55 -7.72
C ALA A 341 3.57 -14.32 -7.05
N SER A 342 4.85 -14.43 -6.74
CA SER A 342 5.69 -13.35 -6.23
C SER A 342 7.05 -13.40 -6.89
N ALA A 343 7.61 -12.21 -7.16
CA ALA A 343 8.99 -12.05 -7.58
C ALA A 343 9.62 -10.88 -6.83
N MET A 344 10.85 -11.06 -6.38
CA MET A 344 11.64 -10.00 -5.74
C MET A 344 12.97 -9.81 -6.46
N ARG A 345 13.42 -8.56 -6.48
CA ARG A 345 14.76 -8.19 -6.96
C ARG A 345 15.31 -7.06 -6.11
N GLU A 346 16.55 -7.21 -5.70
CA GLU A 346 17.30 -6.14 -5.09
C GLU A 346 18.13 -5.43 -6.16
N ILE A 347 18.06 -4.10 -6.18
CA ILE A 347 18.93 -3.25 -7.02
C ILE A 347 19.75 -2.33 -6.14
N THR A 348 20.95 -1.98 -6.61
CA THR A 348 21.81 -1.05 -5.90
C THR A 348 21.65 0.35 -6.49
N LEU A 349 21.30 1.33 -5.64
CA LEU A 349 21.12 2.73 -6.03
C LEU A 349 22.10 3.63 -5.30
N GLY A 350 22.60 4.63 -6.00
CA GLY A 350 23.53 5.63 -5.45
C GLY A 350 22.86 6.53 -4.42
N VAL A 351 23.67 7.05 -3.50
CA VAL A 351 23.25 8.00 -2.44
C VAL A 351 23.80 9.39 -2.75
N ARG A 352 22.94 10.39 -2.77
CA ARG A 352 23.30 11.81 -2.95
C ARG A 352 23.86 12.38 -1.65
N LYS A 353 25.16 12.10 -1.37
CA LYS A 353 25.84 12.58 -0.15
C LYS A 353 26.26 14.04 -0.28
N PRO A 354 26.22 14.82 0.81
CA PRO A 354 26.87 16.13 0.86
C PRO A 354 28.39 15.95 0.91
N ALA A 355 29.13 16.84 0.26
CA ALA A 355 30.60 16.82 0.29
C ALA A 355 31.16 18.25 0.25
N GLY A 356 32.45 18.39 0.61
CA GLY A 356 33.18 19.66 0.54
C GLY A 356 32.49 20.79 1.29
N GLU A 357 32.32 21.93 0.62
CA GLU A 357 31.77 23.16 1.21
C GLU A 357 30.34 23.00 1.77
N ASP A 358 29.51 22.15 1.17
CA ASP A 358 28.15 21.87 1.67
C ASP A 358 28.18 21.28 3.08
N LEU A 359 29.09 20.33 3.33
CA LEU A 359 29.24 19.69 4.64
C LEU A 359 29.87 20.62 5.67
N GLU A 360 30.85 21.42 5.27
CA GLU A 360 31.45 22.44 6.15
C GLU A 360 30.41 23.50 6.56
N ARG A 361 29.61 24.00 5.62
CA ARG A 361 28.50 24.91 5.90
C ARG A 361 27.51 24.26 6.88
N ALA A 362 27.09 23.02 6.64
CA ALA A 362 26.17 22.30 7.51
C ALA A 362 26.70 22.19 8.95
N ARG A 363 27.97 21.85 9.13
CA ARG A 363 28.61 21.81 10.45
C ARG A 363 28.66 23.17 11.14
N ALA A 364 28.93 24.25 10.41
CA ALA A 364 28.95 25.59 10.95
C ALA A 364 27.54 26.03 11.44
N ILE A 365 26.47 25.73 10.66
CA ILE A 365 25.08 26.03 11.03
C ILE A 365 24.69 25.29 12.31
N VAL A 366 24.93 23.97 12.38
CA VAL A 366 24.58 23.16 13.55
C VAL A 366 25.39 23.59 14.79
N ALA A 367 26.68 23.96 14.63
CA ALA A 367 27.49 24.45 15.73
C ALA A 367 27.04 25.82 16.26
N ALA A 368 26.38 26.63 15.44
CA ALA A 368 25.82 27.93 15.82
C ALA A 368 24.37 27.84 16.39
N ALA A 369 23.74 26.66 16.31
CA ALA A 369 22.36 26.48 16.78
C ALA A 369 22.25 26.61 18.31
N GLU A 370 21.13 27.16 18.78
CA GLU A 370 20.85 27.35 20.21
C GLU A 370 20.31 26.05 20.85
N GLY A 371 21.18 25.11 21.20
CA GLY A 371 20.83 23.86 21.85
C GLY A 371 20.73 22.67 20.89
N PRO A 372 20.27 21.51 21.35
CA PRO A 372 20.24 20.27 20.58
C PRO A 372 19.13 20.23 19.52
N ASP A 373 18.06 21.01 19.71
CA ASP A 373 16.90 21.01 18.83
C ASP A 373 17.06 22.05 17.71
N MET A 374 16.99 21.58 16.48
CA MET A 374 17.01 22.43 15.29
C MET A 374 15.66 23.15 15.11
N LYS A 375 15.67 24.48 15.08
CA LYS A 375 14.47 25.31 15.11
C LYS A 375 14.01 25.76 13.73
N THR A 376 14.94 25.93 12.80
CA THR A 376 14.67 26.41 11.44
C THR A 376 14.85 25.29 10.42
N SER A 377 14.26 25.45 9.24
CA SER A 377 14.45 24.50 8.13
C SER A 377 15.91 24.38 7.73
N GLU A 378 16.66 25.50 7.73
CA GLU A 378 18.11 25.51 7.45
C GLU A 378 18.89 24.65 8.45
N GLU A 379 18.64 24.80 9.76
CA GLU A 379 19.28 24.00 10.81
C GLU A 379 18.93 22.51 10.69
N VAL A 380 17.63 22.19 10.45
CA VAL A 380 17.17 20.80 10.27
C VAL A 380 17.87 20.13 9.10
N PHE A 381 17.92 20.78 7.93
CA PHE A 381 18.59 20.19 6.75
C PHE A 381 20.12 20.23 6.84
N ALA A 382 20.70 21.14 7.63
CA ALA A 382 22.12 21.09 7.97
C ALA A 382 22.44 19.83 8.83
N ARG A 383 21.62 19.55 9.86
CA ARG A 383 21.73 18.31 10.65
C ARG A 383 21.54 17.07 9.78
N GLU A 384 20.53 17.05 8.90
CA GLU A 384 20.31 15.95 7.96
C GLU A 384 21.51 15.75 7.01
N SER A 385 22.15 16.83 6.55
CA SER A 385 23.34 16.74 5.71
C SER A 385 24.51 16.07 6.45
N ILE A 386 24.72 16.40 7.72
CA ILE A 386 25.78 15.77 8.54
C ILE A 386 25.50 14.27 8.71
N LEU A 387 24.27 13.89 9.05
CA LEU A 387 23.89 12.49 9.24
C LEU A 387 23.94 11.68 7.94
N LEU A 388 23.57 12.29 6.82
CA LEU A 388 23.61 11.65 5.51
C LEU A 388 25.05 11.46 4.99
N ALA A 389 26.01 12.29 5.44
CA ALA A 389 27.42 12.11 5.08
C ALA A 389 27.98 10.75 5.52
N ASP A 390 27.44 10.18 6.59
CA ASP A 390 27.82 8.86 7.12
C ASP A 390 27.15 7.68 6.41
N PHE A 391 26.21 7.92 5.48
CA PHE A 391 25.58 6.86 4.70
C PHE A 391 26.60 6.21 3.75
N PRO A 392 26.38 4.94 3.32
CA PRO A 392 27.18 4.34 2.25
C PRO A 392 26.98 5.11 0.93
N ASP A 393 27.90 4.93 -0.02
CA ASP A 393 27.80 5.58 -1.33
C ASP A 393 26.66 5.03 -2.20
N ALA A 394 26.20 3.82 -1.87
CA ALA A 394 25.05 3.18 -2.49
C ALA A 394 24.32 2.28 -1.49
N VAL A 395 23.04 2.08 -1.71
CA VAL A 395 22.16 1.25 -0.86
C VAL A 395 21.44 0.18 -1.67
N PRO A 396 21.20 -1.01 -1.09
CA PRO A 396 20.36 -2.03 -1.69
C PRO A 396 18.87 -1.67 -1.48
N VAL A 397 18.08 -1.71 -2.56
CA VAL A 397 16.65 -1.40 -2.58
C VAL A 397 15.87 -2.64 -3.02
N PRO A 398 15.09 -3.28 -2.13
CA PRO A 398 14.29 -4.46 -2.46
C PRO A 398 13.00 -4.05 -3.17
N LEU A 399 12.76 -4.60 -4.35
CA LEU A 399 11.55 -4.40 -5.13
C LEU A 399 10.80 -5.72 -5.21
N GLN A 400 9.46 -5.69 -5.12
CA GLN A 400 8.64 -6.90 -5.16
C GLN A 400 7.44 -6.69 -6.07
N ALA A 401 7.11 -7.71 -6.88
CA ALA A 401 5.85 -7.78 -7.59
C ALA A 401 5.05 -9.01 -7.14
N LEU A 402 3.74 -8.83 -6.99
CA LEU A 402 2.81 -9.92 -6.74
C LEU A 402 1.82 -10.05 -7.90
N ARG A 403 1.44 -11.30 -8.19
CA ARG A 403 0.29 -11.64 -9.03
C ARG A 403 -0.80 -12.28 -8.19
N ILE A 404 -2.03 -11.78 -8.34
CA ILE A 404 -3.23 -12.36 -7.75
C ILE A 404 -4.27 -12.44 -8.88
N GLY A 405 -4.33 -13.59 -9.58
CA GLY A 405 -5.13 -13.75 -10.79
C GLY A 405 -4.70 -12.78 -11.91
N GLU A 406 -5.58 -11.85 -12.29
CA GLU A 406 -5.31 -10.79 -13.27
C GLU A 406 -5.02 -9.43 -12.60
N LEU A 407 -4.69 -9.43 -11.33
CA LEU A 407 -4.21 -8.26 -10.59
C LEU A 407 -2.69 -8.34 -10.42
N GLY A 408 -1.98 -7.28 -10.80
CA GLY A 408 -0.57 -7.02 -10.51
C GLY A 408 -0.41 -6.03 -9.37
N ILE A 409 0.48 -6.30 -8.42
CA ILE A 409 0.82 -5.36 -7.34
C ILE A 409 2.32 -5.08 -7.41
N ALA A 410 2.68 -3.79 -7.54
CA ALA A 410 4.04 -3.31 -7.44
C ALA A 410 4.32 -2.82 -6.02
N ALA A 411 5.41 -3.25 -5.40
CA ALA A 411 5.78 -2.89 -4.04
C ALA A 411 7.15 -2.19 -4.02
N ILE A 412 7.18 -0.93 -3.57
CA ILE A 412 8.35 -0.04 -3.65
C ILE A 412 8.61 0.56 -2.25
N PRO A 413 9.85 0.47 -1.71
CA PRO A 413 10.19 0.95 -0.37
C PRO A 413 10.53 2.46 -0.34
N CYS A 414 9.69 3.29 -0.93
CA CYS A 414 9.86 4.73 -1.04
C CYS A 414 8.51 5.45 -0.88
N GLU A 415 8.56 6.77 -0.65
CA GLU A 415 7.42 7.66 -0.88
C GLU A 415 7.38 8.02 -2.38
N VAL A 416 6.59 7.27 -3.13
CA VAL A 416 6.63 7.23 -4.60
C VAL A 416 5.81 8.36 -5.20
N PHE A 417 6.37 9.10 -6.15
CA PHE A 417 5.61 10.11 -6.89
C PHE A 417 4.54 9.46 -7.77
N VAL A 418 3.40 10.15 -7.87
CA VAL A 418 2.20 9.64 -8.57
C VAL A 418 2.46 9.33 -10.04
N GLU A 419 3.34 10.05 -10.71
CA GLU A 419 3.74 9.83 -12.10
C GLU A 419 4.29 8.42 -12.32
N ILE A 420 5.06 7.91 -11.36
CA ILE A 420 5.66 6.56 -11.43
C ILE A 420 4.56 5.50 -11.33
N GLY A 421 3.61 5.66 -10.40
CA GLY A 421 2.47 4.74 -10.25
C GLY A 421 1.57 4.72 -11.49
N LEU A 422 1.29 5.89 -12.07
CA LEU A 422 0.54 6.02 -13.32
C LEU A 422 1.25 5.33 -14.49
N ALA A 423 2.57 5.51 -14.63
CA ALA A 423 3.36 4.86 -15.66
C ALA A 423 3.37 3.33 -15.49
N LEU A 424 3.65 2.84 -14.27
CA LEU A 424 3.64 1.40 -13.97
C LEU A 424 2.29 0.75 -14.28
N ARG A 425 1.17 1.41 -13.97
CA ARG A 425 -0.16 0.91 -14.28
C ARG A 425 -0.44 0.88 -15.78
N ASN A 426 -0.06 1.94 -16.50
CA ASN A 426 -0.31 2.06 -17.93
C ASN A 426 0.50 1.07 -18.77
N GLU A 427 1.70 0.72 -18.33
CA GLU A 427 2.64 -0.16 -19.02
C GLU A 427 2.62 -1.61 -18.49
N SER A 428 1.79 -1.88 -17.47
CA SER A 428 1.68 -3.20 -16.86
C SER A 428 1.14 -4.25 -17.81
N PRO A 429 1.63 -5.50 -17.75
CA PRO A 429 1.04 -6.63 -18.49
C PRO A 429 -0.31 -7.10 -17.89
N PHE A 430 -0.70 -6.56 -16.73
CA PHE A 430 -1.98 -6.85 -16.08
C PHE A 430 -3.00 -5.76 -16.41
N LYS A 431 -4.24 -6.16 -16.60
CA LYS A 431 -5.35 -5.22 -16.81
C LYS A 431 -5.61 -4.35 -15.57
N ASN A 432 -5.41 -4.92 -14.39
CA ASN A 432 -5.53 -4.23 -13.12
C ASN A 432 -4.15 -4.22 -12.43
N THR A 433 -3.64 -3.04 -12.11
CA THR A 433 -2.36 -2.88 -11.43
C THR A 433 -2.41 -1.69 -10.50
N PHE A 434 -1.85 -1.86 -9.29
CA PHE A 434 -1.59 -0.74 -8.39
C PHE A 434 -0.23 -0.88 -7.71
N THR A 435 0.26 0.23 -7.20
CA THR A 435 1.52 0.30 -6.46
C THR A 435 1.24 0.47 -4.97
N ILE A 436 1.94 -0.29 -4.14
CA ILE A 436 2.02 -0.07 -2.69
C ILE A 436 3.38 0.56 -2.42
N GLU A 437 3.38 1.80 -1.95
CA GLU A 437 4.56 2.49 -1.49
C GLU A 437 4.92 2.10 -0.05
N LEU A 438 6.11 2.49 0.44
CA LEU A 438 6.61 2.16 1.80
C LEU A 438 6.60 0.67 2.10
N ALA A 439 6.75 -0.15 1.07
CA ALA A 439 6.69 -1.60 1.15
C ALA A 439 8.08 -2.23 1.32
N ASN A 440 8.21 -3.12 2.30
CA ASN A 440 9.44 -3.87 2.60
C ASN A 440 10.64 -3.03 3.04
N GLY A 441 10.44 -1.73 3.34
CA GLY A 441 11.51 -0.82 3.76
C GLY A 441 11.13 0.64 3.56
N TYR A 442 12.15 1.52 3.78
CA TYR A 442 12.06 2.95 3.57
C TYR A 442 13.36 3.52 2.99
N ASN A 443 13.28 4.19 1.85
CA ASN A 443 14.42 4.84 1.18
C ASN A 443 14.12 6.32 0.81
N GLY A 444 13.20 6.97 1.52
CA GLY A 444 12.82 8.36 1.29
C GLY A 444 11.91 8.57 0.08
N TYR A 445 11.77 9.83 -0.32
CA TYR A 445 11.02 10.22 -1.50
C TYR A 445 11.66 9.67 -2.78
N LEU A 446 10.80 9.34 -3.74
CA LEU A 446 11.18 8.90 -5.09
C LEU A 446 10.59 9.86 -6.14
N PRO A 447 11.16 11.07 -6.31
CA PRO A 447 10.79 11.96 -7.39
C PRO A 447 11.37 11.50 -8.72
N THR A 448 10.72 11.85 -9.84
CA THR A 448 11.29 11.63 -11.17
C THR A 448 12.48 12.58 -11.43
N ALA A 449 13.28 12.30 -12.46
CA ALA A 449 14.37 13.19 -12.86
C ALA A 449 13.88 14.61 -13.20
N GLU A 450 12.71 14.72 -13.81
CA GLU A 450 12.05 16.01 -14.10
C GLU A 450 11.76 16.77 -12.79
N HIS A 451 11.19 16.10 -11.80
CA HIS A 451 10.88 16.72 -10.50
C HIS A 451 12.14 17.07 -9.70
N HIS A 452 13.25 16.34 -9.87
CA HIS A 452 14.55 16.77 -9.35
C HIS A 452 15.03 18.09 -9.99
N ALA A 453 14.81 18.28 -11.30
CA ALA A 453 15.15 19.52 -11.99
C ALA A 453 14.24 20.71 -11.60
N LEU A 454 13.04 20.44 -11.10
CA LEU A 454 12.12 21.45 -10.56
C LEU A 454 12.50 21.88 -9.14
N GLY A 455 13.22 21.05 -8.38
CA GLY A 455 13.53 21.32 -6.97
C GLY A 455 12.34 21.08 -6.04
N GLY A 456 12.35 21.76 -4.89
CA GLY A 456 11.31 21.65 -3.85
C GLY A 456 11.59 20.54 -2.82
N TYR A 457 10.82 20.54 -1.74
CA TYR A 457 11.03 19.76 -0.52
C TYR A 457 11.39 18.28 -0.74
N GLU A 458 10.64 17.58 -1.56
CA GLU A 458 10.80 16.14 -1.79
C GLU A 458 12.08 15.79 -2.53
N THR A 459 12.78 16.81 -3.07
CA THR A 459 14.08 16.66 -3.77
C THR A 459 15.24 17.14 -2.95
N TRP A 460 15.01 17.86 -1.83
CA TRP A 460 16.04 18.38 -0.96
C TRP A 460 16.78 17.22 -0.27
N ARG A 461 18.10 17.25 -0.36
CA ARG A 461 18.97 16.19 0.14
C ARG A 461 18.88 16.04 1.66
N ALA A 462 18.35 14.91 2.12
CA ALA A 462 18.17 14.53 3.51
C ALA A 462 18.00 13.01 3.61
N ARG A 463 17.96 12.44 4.81
CA ARG A 463 17.63 11.01 5.00
C ARG A 463 16.22 10.65 4.50
N SER A 464 15.36 11.65 4.31
CA SER A 464 14.05 11.51 3.67
C SER A 464 14.08 11.67 2.14
N SER A 465 15.22 11.99 1.51
CA SER A 465 15.36 12.11 0.04
C SER A 465 16.84 12.02 -0.33
N TYR A 466 17.37 10.82 -0.45
CA TYR A 466 18.79 10.59 -0.64
C TYR A 466 19.19 9.78 -1.88
N LEU A 467 18.25 9.09 -2.51
CA LEU A 467 18.56 8.28 -3.68
C LEU A 467 19.05 9.14 -4.86
N GLU A 468 19.86 8.56 -5.73
CA GLU A 468 20.35 9.19 -6.95
C GLU A 468 19.19 9.67 -7.85
N VAL A 469 19.43 10.67 -8.68
CA VAL A 469 18.40 11.28 -9.56
C VAL A 469 17.75 10.26 -10.52
N ALA A 470 18.53 9.28 -11.00
CA ALA A 470 18.05 8.22 -11.89
C ALA A 470 17.33 7.06 -11.15
N ALA A 471 17.13 7.16 -9.84
CA ALA A 471 16.53 6.07 -9.04
C ALA A 471 15.11 5.70 -9.52
N ALA A 472 14.28 6.70 -9.83
CA ALA A 472 12.92 6.48 -10.30
C ALA A 472 12.87 5.64 -11.58
N GLU A 473 13.68 5.97 -12.59
CA GLU A 473 13.79 5.24 -13.85
C GLU A 473 14.24 3.79 -13.63
N LYS A 474 15.33 3.58 -12.87
CA LYS A 474 15.85 2.24 -12.55
C LYS A 474 14.84 1.37 -11.78
N ILE A 475 14.11 1.95 -10.84
CA ILE A 475 13.05 1.27 -10.09
C ILE A 475 11.90 0.92 -11.04
N GLN A 476 11.44 1.85 -11.87
CA GLN A 476 10.34 1.64 -12.82
C GLN A 476 10.66 0.51 -13.80
N GLU A 477 11.83 0.54 -14.45
CA GLU A 477 12.28 -0.54 -15.35
C GLU A 477 12.32 -1.91 -14.65
N THR A 478 12.85 -1.95 -13.42
CA THR A 478 12.91 -3.19 -12.66
C THR A 478 11.52 -3.70 -12.28
N MET A 479 10.60 -2.80 -11.88
CA MET A 479 9.23 -3.17 -11.52
C MET A 479 8.44 -3.69 -12.73
N GLN A 480 8.60 -3.09 -13.92
CA GLN A 480 8.02 -3.59 -15.17
C GLN A 480 8.50 -5.01 -15.48
N ALA A 481 9.82 -5.25 -15.34
CA ALA A 481 10.39 -6.59 -15.53
C ALA A 481 9.85 -7.61 -14.52
N LEU A 482 9.67 -7.22 -13.24
CA LEU A 482 9.10 -8.08 -12.21
C LEU A 482 7.60 -8.37 -12.45
N LEU A 483 6.82 -7.37 -12.85
CA LEU A 483 5.41 -7.57 -13.22
C LEU A 483 5.27 -8.50 -14.43
N ALA A 484 6.14 -8.37 -15.43
CA ALA A 484 6.17 -9.30 -16.57
C ALA A 484 6.57 -10.72 -16.15
N GLN A 485 7.51 -10.86 -15.23
CA GLN A 485 7.96 -12.16 -14.69
C GLN A 485 6.83 -12.88 -13.93
N VAL A 486 6.07 -12.19 -13.08
CA VAL A 486 4.97 -12.84 -12.33
C VAL A 486 3.73 -13.08 -13.20
N LYS A 487 3.61 -12.42 -14.36
CA LYS A 487 2.52 -12.63 -15.32
C LYS A 487 2.71 -13.91 -16.12
N SER A 488 3.98 -14.26 -16.48
CA SER A 488 4.32 -15.49 -17.21
C SER A 488 4.07 -16.75 -16.37
#